data_f90479825ac6397ee44c85fa9d4a1605
#
_entry.id   f90479825ac6397ee44c85fa9d4a1605
#
_cell.length_a   1.000
_cell.length_b   1.000
_cell.length_c   1.000
_cell.angle_alpha   90.00
_cell.angle_beta   90.00
_cell.angle_gamma   90.00
#
_symmetry.space_group_name_H-M   'P 1'
#
loop_
_entity.id
_entity.type
_entity.pdbx_description
1 polymer ?
#
loop_
_entity_poly.entity_id
_entity_poly.type
_entity_poly.pdbx_seq_one_letter_code
_entity_poly.pdbx_strand_id
1 'polypeptide(L)'
;MAGAERGPRGHRGQPRGQPRGQPRGQPRGQRGQPRGQRGPPGAGLRLLLLLGGLAALAAAQVTSEDQEVPEHKPVELRCAAFRSSSGSARIEWKFQRGSSLALIYYGGELTEPYQDRVQFSPTSIRFQSVTREDSGKYICEVVGDGSQIAKSEVNLIVQVPPGKPLAHVPSSATVGARVVLRCSEAQGSPPPTFRWYKDGTELPQDPKSSPAFRNSSYSLDPRSGELVFEPVGGWDTGDYHCEASNNVGSPQKSDVFRMEASEVNVGGIVAAVVLLLLVLALAAFGVWFAYRRGYFSIMSPPAGGKKVIYSQPSRRSEGEFKQTSSFLV
;
A
#
# COMPACT_ATOMS: atom_id res chain seq x y z
N MET A 1 -42.23 -21.09 17.07
CA MET A 1 -41.95 -20.03 18.02
C MET A 1 -40.98 -19.11 17.28
N ALA A 2 -41.38 -18.19 16.45
CA ALA A 2 -42.00 -16.89 16.68
C ALA A 2 -41.05 -15.96 17.44
N GLY A 3 -40.60 -14.95 16.73
CA GLY A 3 -39.88 -13.81 17.27
C GLY A 3 -39.31 -12.95 16.16
N ALA A 4 -40.16 -12.24 15.46
CA ALA A 4 -39.80 -11.11 14.58
C ALA A 4 -39.75 -9.86 15.45
N GLU A 5 -38.70 -9.02 15.27
CA GLU A 5 -38.78 -7.62 15.67
C GLU A 5 -38.21 -6.71 14.59
N ARG A 6 -39.04 -5.77 14.22
CA ARG A 6 -38.93 -4.74 13.21
C ARG A 6 -38.22 -3.52 13.80
N GLY A 7 -37.57 -2.77 12.90
CA GLY A 7 -36.86 -1.53 13.09
C GLY A 7 -37.62 -0.37 13.73
N PRO A 8 -37.06 0.85 13.63
CA PRO A 8 -37.82 1.90 12.96
C PRO A 8 -37.00 2.75 11.95
N ARG A 9 -37.78 3.24 10.96
CA ARG A 9 -37.46 4.33 10.05
C ARG A 9 -37.48 5.66 10.80
N GLY A 10 -36.63 6.57 10.40
CA GLY A 10 -36.71 7.98 10.81
C GLY A 10 -35.65 8.79 10.08
N HIS A 11 -36.02 9.49 9.22
CA HIS A 11 -36.29 10.90 8.85
C HIS A 11 -35.15 11.60 8.09
N ARG A 12 -35.55 12.04 6.90
CA ARG A 12 -34.99 13.12 6.07
C ARG A 12 -34.73 14.40 6.86
N GLY A 13 -33.65 15.08 6.49
CA GLY A 13 -33.41 16.47 6.87
C GLY A 13 -32.25 17.04 6.10
N GLN A 14 -32.49 17.58 4.89
CA GLN A 14 -31.65 18.65 4.35
C GLN A 14 -32.03 19.97 5.02
N PRO A 15 -31.05 20.87 5.17
CA PRO A 15 -31.32 22.22 4.68
C PRO A 15 -30.20 22.75 3.76
N ARG A 16 -30.66 23.36 2.70
CA ARG A 16 -30.00 24.37 1.87
C ARG A 16 -29.63 25.59 2.71
N GLY A 17 -28.52 26.22 2.35
CA GLY A 17 -28.19 27.56 2.82
C GLY A 17 -26.80 28.01 2.35
N GLN A 18 -26.71 28.54 1.13
CA GLN A 18 -25.69 29.54 0.82
C GLN A 18 -26.17 30.90 1.36
N PRO A 19 -25.22 31.80 1.73
CA PRO A 19 -25.25 33.09 1.08
C PRO A 19 -23.87 33.53 0.50
N ARG A 20 -24.00 34.11 -0.68
CA ARG A 20 -23.06 35.02 -1.33
C ARG A 20 -22.86 36.26 -0.44
N GLY A 21 -21.64 36.79 -0.48
CA GLY A 21 -21.37 38.13 0.03
C GLY A 21 -19.90 38.52 -0.17
N GLN A 22 -19.56 39.05 -1.33
CA GLN A 22 -18.46 40.04 -1.43
C GLN A 22 -18.95 41.38 -0.99
N PRO A 23 -18.07 42.26 -0.43
CA PRO A 23 -17.90 43.54 -1.08
C PRO A 23 -16.44 43.94 -1.34
N ARG A 24 -16.27 44.55 -2.50
CA ARG A 24 -15.19 45.44 -2.91
C ARG A 24 -15.11 46.64 -1.96
N GLY A 25 -13.89 47.14 -1.77
CA GLY A 25 -13.67 48.45 -1.23
C GLY A 25 -12.21 48.80 -1.03
N GLN A 26 -11.51 49.29 -2.05
CA GLN A 26 -10.39 50.18 -1.82
C GLN A 26 -10.89 51.58 -1.54
N PRO A 27 -10.14 52.40 -0.76
CA PRO A 27 -9.79 53.71 -1.29
C PRO A 27 -8.29 54.04 -1.20
N ARG A 28 -7.83 54.72 -2.23
CA ARG A 28 -6.62 55.53 -2.35
C ARG A 28 -6.75 56.76 -1.44
N GLY A 29 -5.58 57.29 -1.00
CA GLY A 29 -5.41 58.66 -0.51
C GLY A 29 -4.20 58.77 0.39
N GLN A 30 -3.12 59.21 -0.09
CA GLN A 30 -2.47 60.57 -0.14
C GLN A 30 -1.59 60.89 1.07
N ARG A 31 -0.30 61.00 0.74
CA ARG A 31 0.65 62.08 1.04
C ARG A 31 0.46 62.92 2.33
N GLY A 32 1.55 63.01 3.09
CA GLY A 32 1.77 64.11 3.99
C GLY A 32 3.02 63.90 4.86
N GLN A 33 4.18 64.32 4.40
CA GLN A 33 5.24 64.73 5.30
C GLN A 33 4.93 66.10 5.85
N PRO A 34 5.36 66.40 7.07
CA PRO A 34 6.12 67.63 7.29
C PRO A 34 7.45 67.43 8.04
N ARG A 35 8.34 68.28 7.61
CA ARG A 35 9.65 68.57 8.16
C ARG A 35 9.58 69.20 9.56
N GLY A 36 10.58 68.85 10.37
CA GLY A 36 11.41 69.77 11.12
C GLY A 36 10.96 70.18 12.51
N GLN A 37 11.78 69.86 13.50
CA GLN A 37 12.44 70.95 14.29
C GLN A 37 13.42 70.35 15.31
N ARG A 38 14.59 70.96 15.38
CA ARG A 38 15.69 70.70 16.32
C ARG A 38 15.36 71.35 17.68
N GLY A 39 15.87 70.73 18.74
CA GLY A 39 16.05 71.38 20.04
C GLY A 39 16.80 70.49 21.02
N PRO A 40 17.78 70.99 21.78
CA PRO A 40 18.83 70.25 22.43
C PRO A 40 18.60 70.03 23.93
N PRO A 41 19.60 69.71 24.77
CA PRO A 41 19.73 68.42 25.43
C PRO A 41 19.44 68.53 26.93
N GLY A 42 19.01 67.44 27.53
CA GLY A 42 18.83 67.31 28.96
C GLY A 42 19.31 65.96 29.47
N ALA A 43 20.34 66.01 30.28
CA ALA A 43 20.94 64.91 30.97
C ALA A 43 19.98 64.19 31.92
N GLY A 44 20.06 62.87 31.92
CA GLY A 44 19.30 62.02 32.81
C GLY A 44 19.75 60.58 32.77
N LEU A 45 20.95 60.34 33.26
CA LEU A 45 21.53 59.03 33.56
C LEU A 45 20.65 58.28 34.57
N ARG A 46 19.90 57.25 34.11
CA ARG A 46 19.52 56.13 34.94
C ARG A 46 19.60 54.84 34.13
N LEU A 47 20.76 54.22 34.22
CA LEU A 47 21.06 52.86 33.79
C LEU A 47 20.25 51.89 34.66
N LEU A 48 19.07 51.49 34.22
CA LEU A 48 18.38 50.33 34.75
C LEU A 48 18.84 49.11 33.95
N LEU A 49 19.84 48.44 34.46
CA LEU A 49 20.23 47.08 34.08
C LEU A 49 19.05 46.12 34.40
N LEU A 50 18.17 45.94 33.45
CA LEU A 50 17.29 44.76 33.38
C LEU A 50 18.14 43.57 32.94
N LEU A 51 18.73 42.91 33.92
CA LEU A 51 19.21 41.54 33.83
C LEU A 51 17.97 40.64 33.59
N GLY A 52 17.50 40.63 32.35
CA GLY A 52 16.60 39.61 31.87
C GLY A 52 17.39 38.32 31.79
N GLY A 53 17.32 37.50 32.82
CA GLY A 53 17.83 36.13 32.76
C GLY A 53 17.08 35.39 31.63
N LEU A 54 17.73 35.19 30.50
CA LEU A 54 17.38 34.14 29.57
C LEU A 54 17.65 32.82 30.29
N ALA A 55 16.62 32.29 30.98
CA ALA A 55 16.58 30.90 31.30
C ALA A 55 16.50 30.13 29.92
N ALA A 56 17.66 29.79 29.39
CA ALA A 56 17.74 28.83 28.31
C ALA A 56 17.12 27.54 28.86
N LEU A 57 15.88 27.25 28.47
CA LEU A 57 15.35 25.92 28.60
C LEU A 57 16.28 25.04 27.76
N ALA A 58 17.21 24.36 28.43
CA ALA A 58 17.96 23.26 27.83
C ALA A 58 16.96 22.17 27.52
N ALA A 59 16.36 22.21 26.33
CA ALA A 59 15.68 21.08 25.79
C ALA A 59 16.68 19.94 25.81
N ALA A 60 16.36 18.82 26.46
CA ALA A 60 17.18 17.62 26.45
C ALA A 60 17.40 17.23 24.97
N GLN A 61 18.61 17.49 24.45
CA GLN A 61 18.95 17.11 23.07
C GLN A 61 19.02 15.60 23.02
N VAL A 62 18.04 14.99 22.33
CA VAL A 62 18.10 13.59 21.96
C VAL A 62 19.15 13.49 20.86
N THR A 63 20.26 12.82 21.13
CA THR A 63 21.27 12.51 20.12
C THR A 63 20.78 11.30 19.32
N SER A 64 20.74 11.42 18.00
CA SER A 64 20.42 10.32 17.08
C SER A 64 21.65 10.02 16.21
N GLU A 65 22.00 8.77 16.09
CA GLU A 65 23.11 8.25 15.28
C GLU A 65 22.58 7.15 14.36
N ASP A 66 23.01 7.17 13.10
CA ASP A 66 22.72 6.11 12.14
C ASP A 66 23.93 5.18 12.06
N GLN A 67 23.70 3.86 12.16
CA GLN A 67 24.76 2.86 12.10
C GLN A 67 24.36 1.78 11.09
N GLU A 68 25.23 1.53 10.12
CA GLU A 68 25.05 0.50 9.11
C GLU A 68 26.02 -0.66 9.34
N VAL A 69 25.54 -1.89 9.21
CA VAL A 69 26.35 -3.10 9.40
C VAL A 69 25.85 -4.21 8.48
N PRO A 70 26.77 -4.97 7.85
CA PRO A 70 26.37 -6.16 7.07
C PRO A 70 25.71 -7.21 7.95
N GLU A 71 24.76 -7.95 7.39
CA GLU A 71 24.11 -9.07 8.07
C GLU A 71 25.14 -10.10 8.56
N HIS A 72 24.86 -10.74 9.69
CA HIS A 72 25.70 -11.74 10.36
C HIS A 72 27.04 -11.18 10.92
N LYS A 73 27.20 -9.87 10.99
CA LYS A 73 28.35 -9.23 11.66
C LYS A 73 27.98 -8.75 13.05
N PRO A 74 28.95 -8.65 13.96
CA PRO A 74 28.74 -8.07 15.26
C PRO A 74 28.58 -6.55 15.14
N VAL A 75 27.79 -5.97 16.05
CA VAL A 75 27.64 -4.52 16.17
C VAL A 75 27.56 -4.09 17.62
N GLU A 76 28.14 -2.95 17.93
CA GLU A 76 28.06 -2.31 19.25
C GLU A 76 27.29 -1.00 19.11
N LEU A 77 26.16 -0.88 19.81
CA LEU A 77 25.33 0.31 19.86
C LEU A 77 25.64 1.09 21.14
N ARG A 78 26.12 2.31 21.01
CA ARG A 78 26.57 3.13 22.14
C ARG A 78 25.42 3.93 22.74
N CYS A 79 25.40 4.00 24.07
CA CYS A 79 24.49 4.88 24.80
C CYS A 79 25.15 6.25 25.01
N ALA A 80 24.95 7.19 24.09
CA ALA A 80 25.49 8.54 24.20
C ALA A 80 24.88 9.33 25.41
N ALA A 81 23.75 8.89 25.91
CA ALA A 81 23.12 9.45 27.10
C ALA A 81 23.84 9.08 28.41
N PHE A 82 24.62 7.98 28.42
CA PHE A 82 25.37 7.55 29.60
C PHE A 82 26.58 8.41 29.81
N ARG A 83 26.70 8.95 31.04
CA ARG A 83 27.87 9.69 31.49
C ARG A 83 28.47 9.00 32.69
N SER A 84 29.78 8.84 32.69
CA SER A 84 30.51 8.15 33.77
C SER A 84 30.32 8.78 35.17
N SER A 85 29.84 10.01 35.24
CA SER A 85 29.52 10.72 36.50
C SER A 85 28.10 10.40 37.02
N SER A 86 27.33 9.58 36.33
CA SER A 86 25.96 9.22 36.70
C SER A 86 25.95 8.09 37.73
N GLY A 87 26.37 8.31 38.97
CA GLY A 87 26.32 7.39 40.10
C GLY A 87 25.59 6.05 39.92
N SER A 88 24.51 5.80 40.63
CA SER A 88 23.66 4.59 40.47
C SER A 88 22.52 4.79 39.45
N ALA A 89 22.85 5.24 38.22
CA ALA A 89 21.84 5.44 37.20
C ALA A 89 21.21 4.14 36.72
N ARG A 90 19.90 4.12 36.61
CA ARG A 90 19.16 3.02 35.95
C ARG A 90 19.23 3.20 34.45
N ILE A 91 19.66 2.17 33.75
CA ILE A 91 19.78 2.14 32.28
C ILE A 91 18.69 1.23 31.72
N GLU A 92 18.02 1.68 30.66
CA GLU A 92 17.03 0.92 29.93
C GLU A 92 17.35 0.99 28.44
N TRP A 93 17.25 -0.15 27.77
CA TRP A 93 17.34 -0.24 26.32
C TRP A 93 16.03 -0.73 25.72
N LYS A 94 15.56 -0.03 24.70
CA LYS A 94 14.32 -0.31 23.98
C LYS A 94 14.60 -0.44 22.49
N PHE A 95 13.88 -1.31 21.84
CA PHE A 95 13.91 -1.48 20.39
C PHE A 95 12.56 -1.10 19.80
N GLN A 96 12.56 -0.21 18.82
CA GLN A 96 11.38 0.24 18.12
C GLN A 96 11.45 -0.11 16.64
N ARG A 97 10.43 -0.83 16.13
CA ARG A 97 10.25 -1.15 14.73
C ARG A 97 8.83 -0.81 14.31
N GLY A 98 8.69 0.25 13.50
CA GLY A 98 7.37 0.80 13.19
C GLY A 98 6.64 1.25 14.44
N SER A 99 5.45 0.73 14.70
CA SER A 99 4.66 0.99 15.91
C SER A 99 4.97 0.05 17.07
N SER A 100 5.79 -0.99 16.87
CA SER A 100 6.15 -1.96 17.90
C SER A 100 7.32 -1.47 18.73
N LEU A 101 7.22 -1.63 20.04
CA LEU A 101 8.28 -1.31 21.01
C LEU A 101 8.54 -2.54 21.88
N ALA A 102 9.80 -2.99 21.92
CA ALA A 102 10.26 -4.09 22.76
C ALA A 102 11.32 -3.60 23.76
N LEU A 103 11.36 -4.21 24.94
CA LEU A 103 12.42 -3.99 25.91
C LEU A 103 13.58 -4.95 25.60
N ILE A 104 14.83 -4.45 25.65
CA ILE A 104 16.04 -5.25 25.48
C ILE A 104 16.72 -5.47 26.83
N TYR A 105 16.89 -4.37 27.56
CA TYR A 105 17.48 -4.39 28.89
C TYR A 105 16.63 -3.55 29.83
N TYR A 106 16.17 -4.16 30.91
CA TYR A 106 15.30 -3.54 31.88
C TYR A 106 15.46 -4.20 33.25
N GLY A 107 15.39 -3.41 34.33
CA GLY A 107 15.47 -3.95 35.69
C GLY A 107 16.81 -4.61 36.06
N GLY A 108 17.87 -4.35 35.30
CA GLY A 108 19.20 -4.95 35.55
C GLY A 108 19.47 -6.21 34.72
N GLU A 109 18.55 -6.63 33.87
CA GLU A 109 18.63 -7.87 33.12
C GLU A 109 18.30 -7.68 31.63
N LEU A 110 18.90 -8.53 30.78
CA LEU A 110 18.48 -8.68 29.39
C LEU A 110 17.17 -9.47 29.32
N THR A 111 16.25 -9.01 28.50
CA THR A 111 14.96 -9.70 28.27
C THR A 111 15.07 -10.75 27.17
N GLU A 112 14.16 -11.73 27.17
CA GLU A 112 13.96 -12.61 26.03
C GLU A 112 13.49 -11.78 24.79
N PRO A 113 13.99 -12.03 23.59
CA PRO A 113 14.95 -13.05 23.14
C PRO A 113 16.40 -12.55 23.03
N TYR A 114 16.79 -11.54 23.82
CA TYR A 114 18.10 -10.88 23.69
C TYR A 114 19.20 -11.49 24.58
N GLN A 115 18.87 -12.31 25.58
CA GLN A 115 19.81 -12.86 26.57
C GLN A 115 20.99 -13.60 25.94
N ASP A 116 20.75 -14.41 24.90
CA ASP A 116 21.78 -15.23 24.25
C ASP A 116 22.51 -14.50 23.11
N ARG A 117 22.02 -13.36 22.67
CA ARG A 117 22.49 -12.65 21.46
C ARG A 117 23.20 -11.35 21.76
N VAL A 118 22.92 -10.77 22.92
CA VAL A 118 23.36 -9.42 23.28
C VAL A 118 24.20 -9.47 24.54
N GLN A 119 25.27 -8.69 24.55
CA GLN A 119 26.07 -8.41 25.72
C GLN A 119 25.78 -6.97 26.15
N PHE A 120 25.46 -6.79 27.42
CA PHE A 120 25.23 -5.46 28.01
C PHE A 120 26.49 -4.92 28.66
N SER A 121 26.73 -3.62 28.48
CA SER A 121 27.62 -2.81 29.31
C SER A 121 26.92 -1.48 29.65
N PRO A 122 27.33 -0.74 30.69
CA PRO A 122 26.72 0.55 31.01
C PRO A 122 26.77 1.56 29.85
N THR A 123 27.76 1.45 28.97
CA THR A 123 28.00 2.38 27.86
C THR A 123 27.41 1.91 26.53
N SER A 124 27.06 0.64 26.41
CA SER A 124 26.65 0.06 25.12
C SER A 124 25.93 -1.28 25.27
N ILE A 125 25.23 -1.68 24.21
CA ILE A 125 24.83 -3.07 23.98
C ILE A 125 25.55 -3.60 22.74
N ARG A 126 26.02 -4.84 22.80
CA ARG A 126 26.73 -5.47 21.69
C ARG A 126 25.99 -6.72 21.23
N PHE A 127 25.59 -6.73 19.99
CA PHE A 127 25.10 -7.92 19.28
C PHE A 127 26.29 -8.73 18.79
N GLN A 128 26.25 -10.03 18.96
CA GLN A 128 27.28 -10.94 18.44
C GLN A 128 27.12 -11.16 16.93
N SER A 129 25.89 -11.16 16.47
CA SER A 129 25.49 -11.31 15.07
C SER A 129 24.13 -10.67 14.89
N VAL A 130 24.01 -9.82 13.87
CA VAL A 130 22.73 -9.15 13.53
C VAL A 130 22.10 -9.78 12.30
N THR A 131 20.78 -9.72 12.25
CA THR A 131 19.97 -10.10 11.10
C THR A 131 19.16 -8.88 10.64
N ARG A 132 18.53 -8.96 9.47
CA ARG A 132 17.69 -7.86 8.94
C ARG A 132 16.56 -7.46 9.89
N GLU A 133 16.10 -8.39 10.73
CA GLU A 133 15.06 -8.17 11.73
C GLU A 133 15.52 -7.23 12.84
N ASP A 134 16.81 -7.10 13.03
CA ASP A 134 17.40 -6.18 14.01
C ASP A 134 17.49 -4.73 13.49
N SER A 135 17.15 -4.48 12.23
CA SER A 135 17.05 -3.12 11.70
C SER A 135 15.91 -2.37 12.35
N GLY A 136 16.22 -1.18 12.88
CA GLY A 136 15.25 -0.33 13.56
C GLY A 136 15.92 0.65 14.52
N LYS A 137 15.10 1.31 15.34
CA LYS A 137 15.55 2.32 16.28
C LYS A 137 15.80 1.70 17.65
N TYR A 138 17.00 1.89 18.15
CA TYR A 138 17.41 1.52 19.51
C TYR A 138 17.44 2.77 20.37
N ILE A 139 16.79 2.70 21.52
CA ILE A 139 16.64 3.82 22.44
C ILE A 139 17.30 3.46 23.76
N CYS A 140 18.33 4.18 24.12
CA CYS A 140 18.95 4.11 25.44
C CYS A 140 18.41 5.24 26.32
N GLU A 141 17.85 4.89 27.46
CA GLU A 141 17.38 5.83 28.48
C GLU A 141 18.18 5.62 29.77
N VAL A 142 18.69 6.72 30.31
CA VAL A 142 19.47 6.75 31.55
C VAL A 142 18.70 7.61 32.56
N VAL A 143 18.23 6.95 33.61
CA VAL A 143 17.50 7.59 34.69
C VAL A 143 18.48 7.84 35.86
N GLY A 144 18.87 9.09 36.06
CA GLY A 144 19.75 9.50 37.14
C GLY A 144 18.99 9.83 38.41
N ASP A 145 19.76 10.18 39.45
CA ASP A 145 19.21 10.69 40.71
C ASP A 145 18.45 11.99 40.44
N GLY A 146 17.20 12.09 40.94
CA GLY A 146 16.37 13.28 40.79
C GLY A 146 15.42 13.28 39.57
N SER A 147 15.05 12.11 39.04
CA SER A 147 14.04 11.95 37.99
C SER A 147 14.39 12.57 36.61
N GLN A 148 15.64 12.94 36.38
CA GLN A 148 16.08 13.36 35.06
C GLN A 148 16.36 12.16 34.18
N ILE A 149 15.74 12.13 33.00
CA ILE A 149 15.93 11.10 32.00
C ILE A 149 16.76 11.69 30.87
N ALA A 150 17.94 11.11 30.64
CA ALA A 150 18.73 11.37 29.44
C ALA A 150 18.44 10.28 28.43
N LYS A 151 18.31 10.64 27.15
CA LYS A 151 17.93 9.75 26.08
C LYS A 151 18.88 9.88 24.90
N SER A 152 19.28 8.75 24.32
CA SER A 152 19.96 8.69 23.02
C SER A 152 19.33 7.63 22.12
N GLU A 153 19.39 7.85 20.83
CA GLU A 153 18.81 6.98 19.83
C GLU A 153 19.88 6.55 18.84
N VAL A 154 19.84 5.28 18.43
CA VAL A 154 20.66 4.73 17.36
C VAL A 154 19.74 4.03 16.36
N ASN A 155 19.78 4.44 15.10
CA ASN A 155 19.08 3.75 14.02
C ASN A 155 20.04 2.72 13.43
N LEU A 156 19.80 1.45 13.67
CA LEU A 156 20.57 0.36 13.11
C LEU A 156 19.97 -0.06 11.76
N ILE A 157 20.79 -0.07 10.72
CA ILE A 157 20.46 -0.56 9.39
C ILE A 157 21.33 -1.79 9.11
N VAL A 158 20.73 -2.95 9.14
CA VAL A 158 21.42 -4.19 8.76
C VAL A 158 21.39 -4.33 7.25
N GLN A 159 22.57 -4.34 6.65
CA GLN A 159 22.74 -4.34 5.20
C GLN A 159 22.66 -5.75 4.64
N VAL A 160 21.70 -5.96 3.73
CA VAL A 160 21.50 -7.20 2.98
C VAL A 160 21.36 -6.84 1.50
N PRO A 161 22.18 -7.41 0.60
CA PRO A 161 22.00 -7.20 -0.82
C PRO A 161 20.64 -7.70 -1.29
N PRO A 162 20.06 -7.11 -2.35
CA PRO A 162 18.80 -7.60 -2.88
C PRO A 162 18.95 -9.00 -3.47
N GLY A 163 17.93 -9.82 -3.29
CA GLY A 163 17.77 -11.07 -4.00
C GLY A 163 17.25 -10.87 -5.41
N LYS A 164 17.07 -11.95 -6.17
CA LYS A 164 16.45 -11.90 -7.50
C LYS A 164 15.00 -11.44 -7.37
N PRO A 165 14.61 -10.31 -7.99
CA PRO A 165 13.23 -9.83 -7.92
C PRO A 165 12.30 -10.69 -8.75
N LEU A 166 11.01 -10.66 -8.38
CA LEU A 166 9.92 -11.28 -9.10
C LEU A 166 9.15 -10.20 -9.87
N ALA A 167 9.15 -10.33 -11.21
CA ALA A 167 8.34 -9.49 -12.07
C ALA A 167 7.01 -10.16 -12.38
N HIS A 168 5.91 -9.46 -12.17
CA HIS A 168 4.57 -9.86 -12.58
C HIS A 168 4.17 -9.02 -13.79
N VAL A 169 4.17 -9.65 -14.96
CA VAL A 169 3.83 -9.05 -16.24
C VAL A 169 2.70 -9.87 -16.86
N PRO A 170 1.55 -9.28 -17.20
CA PRO A 170 0.50 -10.01 -17.90
C PRO A 170 0.99 -10.37 -19.32
N SER A 171 0.70 -11.58 -19.77
CA SER A 171 1.09 -12.03 -21.12
C SER A 171 0.33 -11.30 -22.23
N SER A 172 -0.85 -10.77 -21.93
CA SER A 172 -1.69 -10.03 -22.88
C SER A 172 -2.38 -8.84 -22.22
N ALA A 173 -2.56 -7.79 -22.99
CA ALA A 173 -3.26 -6.57 -22.59
C ALA A 173 -4.17 -6.08 -23.71
N THR A 174 -5.29 -5.47 -23.37
CA THR A 174 -6.18 -4.84 -24.37
C THR A 174 -5.78 -3.37 -24.54
N VAL A 175 -5.52 -2.97 -25.77
CA VAL A 175 -5.23 -1.56 -26.11
C VAL A 175 -6.34 -0.66 -25.59
N GLY A 176 -5.94 0.44 -24.93
CA GLY A 176 -6.86 1.36 -24.28
C GLY A 176 -7.17 1.04 -22.81
N ALA A 177 -6.81 -0.16 -22.32
CA ALA A 177 -7.02 -0.54 -20.93
C ALA A 177 -5.92 0.00 -20.01
N ARG A 178 -6.21 -0.03 -18.69
CA ARG A 178 -5.22 0.17 -17.63
C ARG A 178 -4.54 -1.16 -17.32
N VAL A 179 -3.21 -1.19 -17.33
CA VAL A 179 -2.40 -2.38 -17.06
C VAL A 179 -1.35 -2.07 -16.01
N VAL A 180 -1.18 -2.97 -15.05
CA VAL A 180 -0.22 -2.83 -13.95
C VAL A 180 0.78 -3.97 -14.00
N LEU A 181 2.05 -3.63 -14.10
CA LEU A 181 3.17 -4.54 -13.90
C LEU A 181 3.71 -4.31 -12.49
N ARG A 182 4.15 -5.38 -11.81
CA ARG A 182 4.69 -5.31 -10.46
C ARG A 182 6.04 -5.99 -10.36
N CYS A 183 6.97 -5.32 -9.69
CA CYS A 183 8.26 -5.87 -9.32
C CYS A 183 8.34 -5.95 -7.80
N SER A 184 8.69 -7.12 -7.27
CA SER A 184 8.80 -7.33 -5.83
C SER A 184 10.07 -8.05 -5.46
N GLU A 185 10.62 -7.68 -4.31
CA GLU A 185 11.80 -8.29 -3.72
C GLU A 185 11.68 -8.14 -2.18
N ALA A 186 11.99 -9.20 -1.43
CA ALA A 186 11.72 -9.23 0.01
C ALA A 186 12.99 -9.43 0.86
N GLN A 187 14.16 -9.59 0.26
CA GLN A 187 15.39 -9.94 0.99
C GLN A 187 16.26 -8.73 1.30
N GLY A 188 16.31 -7.76 0.41
CA GLY A 188 17.19 -6.60 0.52
C GLY A 188 16.88 -5.72 1.74
N SER A 189 17.94 -5.28 2.41
CA SER A 189 17.88 -4.31 3.50
C SER A 189 19.05 -3.31 3.35
N PRO A 190 18.82 -2.01 3.30
CA PRO A 190 17.51 -1.33 3.22
C PRO A 190 16.64 -1.85 2.06
N PRO A 191 15.30 -1.63 2.12
CA PRO A 191 14.41 -2.03 1.03
C PRO A 191 14.90 -1.51 -0.31
N PRO A 192 14.95 -2.37 -1.37
CA PRO A 192 15.45 -1.96 -2.67
C PRO A 192 14.50 -1.00 -3.38
N THR A 193 15.06 -0.26 -4.30
CA THR A 193 14.33 0.47 -5.34
C THR A 193 14.34 -0.33 -6.63
N PHE A 194 13.33 -0.12 -7.46
CA PHE A 194 13.10 -0.89 -8.67
C PHE A 194 13.22 -0.02 -9.92
N ARG A 195 13.84 -0.61 -10.96
CA ARG A 195 13.86 -0.06 -12.32
C ARG A 195 13.22 -1.04 -13.27
N TRP A 196 12.52 -0.54 -14.26
CA TRP A 196 11.91 -1.36 -15.30
C TRP A 196 12.63 -1.19 -16.63
N TYR A 197 12.69 -2.27 -17.38
CA TYR A 197 13.28 -2.33 -18.70
C TYR A 197 12.28 -2.91 -19.68
N LYS A 198 12.25 -2.34 -20.89
CA LYS A 198 11.49 -2.86 -22.02
C LYS A 198 12.46 -3.09 -23.17
N ASP A 199 12.46 -4.31 -23.74
CA ASP A 199 13.36 -4.69 -24.84
C ASP A 199 14.84 -4.34 -24.55
N GLY A 200 15.26 -4.51 -23.29
CA GLY A 200 16.60 -4.21 -22.80
C GLY A 200 16.90 -2.73 -22.53
N THR A 201 15.96 -1.83 -22.81
CA THR A 201 16.12 -0.39 -22.58
C THR A 201 15.40 0.02 -21.29
N GLU A 202 16.10 0.78 -20.42
CA GLU A 202 15.52 1.29 -19.16
C GLU A 202 14.37 2.26 -19.45
N LEU A 203 13.23 2.06 -18.76
CA LEU A 203 12.11 2.98 -18.80
C LEU A 203 12.39 4.19 -17.92
N PRO A 204 12.41 5.40 -18.47
CA PRO A 204 12.56 6.61 -17.66
C PRO A 204 11.31 6.84 -16.79
N GLN A 205 11.46 7.56 -15.70
CA GLN A 205 10.35 7.90 -14.82
C GLN A 205 9.27 8.74 -15.53
N ASP A 206 9.68 9.61 -16.46
CA ASP A 206 8.79 10.31 -17.40
C ASP A 206 9.00 9.76 -18.81
N PRO A 207 7.99 9.08 -19.41
CA PRO A 207 8.09 8.54 -20.75
C PRO A 207 8.37 9.60 -21.82
N LYS A 208 7.94 10.84 -21.59
CA LYS A 208 8.14 11.94 -22.55
C LYS A 208 9.59 12.42 -22.63
N SER A 209 10.41 12.10 -21.63
CA SER A 209 11.84 12.43 -21.61
C SER A 209 12.68 11.61 -22.60
N SER A 210 12.13 10.48 -23.10
CA SER A 210 12.83 9.59 -24.03
C SER A 210 12.09 9.46 -25.37
N PRO A 211 12.78 9.61 -26.51
CA PRO A 211 12.18 9.38 -27.82
C PRO A 211 11.62 7.98 -28.03
N ALA A 212 12.19 6.97 -27.34
CA ALA A 212 11.77 5.58 -27.46
C ALA A 212 10.40 5.33 -26.80
N PHE A 213 10.03 6.12 -25.78
CA PHE A 213 8.82 5.88 -24.97
C PHE A 213 7.80 7.01 -25.01
N ARG A 214 8.06 8.07 -25.82
CA ARG A 214 7.18 9.27 -25.89
C ARG A 214 5.72 8.97 -26.22
N ASN A 215 5.46 7.86 -26.90
CA ASN A 215 4.10 7.44 -27.28
C ASN A 215 3.42 6.63 -26.18
N SER A 216 4.17 6.14 -25.20
CA SER A 216 3.64 5.40 -24.06
C SER A 216 3.06 6.35 -23.00
N SER A 217 2.03 5.90 -22.32
CA SER A 217 1.40 6.57 -21.19
C SER A 217 1.53 5.68 -19.97
N TYR A 218 2.57 5.90 -19.17
CA TYR A 218 2.76 5.15 -17.95
C TYR A 218 3.22 6.02 -16.79
N SER A 219 3.03 5.52 -15.58
CA SER A 219 3.64 6.01 -14.35
C SER A 219 4.47 4.89 -13.72
N LEU A 220 5.63 5.26 -13.18
CA LEU A 220 6.58 4.35 -12.56
C LEU A 220 6.86 4.82 -11.13
N ASP A 221 6.62 3.95 -10.14
CA ASP A 221 7.03 4.17 -8.77
C ASP A 221 8.21 3.25 -8.42
N PRO A 222 9.44 3.80 -8.28
CA PRO A 222 10.62 3.00 -7.95
C PRO A 222 10.58 2.35 -6.57
N ARG A 223 9.75 2.82 -5.64
CA ARG A 223 9.67 2.27 -4.28
C ARG A 223 8.72 1.09 -4.18
N SER A 224 7.57 1.19 -4.79
CA SER A 224 6.59 0.10 -4.83
C SER A 224 6.90 -0.94 -5.90
N GLY A 225 7.71 -0.58 -6.91
CA GLY A 225 8.00 -1.42 -8.07
C GLY A 225 6.84 -1.50 -9.07
N GLU A 226 5.82 -0.65 -8.94
CA GLU A 226 4.69 -0.62 -9.85
C GLU A 226 5.00 0.20 -11.10
N LEU A 227 4.70 -0.39 -12.27
CA LEU A 227 4.66 0.26 -13.57
C LEU A 227 3.23 0.18 -14.08
N VAL A 228 2.57 1.32 -14.21
CA VAL A 228 1.15 1.42 -14.57
C VAL A 228 1.02 2.08 -15.93
N PHE A 229 0.52 1.36 -16.91
CA PHE A 229 0.10 1.91 -18.20
C PHE A 229 -1.34 2.39 -18.12
N GLU A 230 -1.60 3.64 -18.55
CA GLU A 230 -2.94 4.22 -18.54
C GLU A 230 -3.06 5.31 -19.64
N PRO A 231 -3.55 4.99 -20.83
CA PRO A 231 -3.88 3.65 -21.34
C PRO A 231 -2.65 2.91 -21.91
N VAL A 232 -2.72 1.56 -21.98
CA VAL A 232 -1.74 0.77 -22.71
C VAL A 232 -1.99 0.93 -24.22
N GLY A 233 -0.92 1.07 -25.00
CA GLY A 233 -0.95 1.15 -26.46
C GLY A 233 -0.34 -0.08 -27.14
N GLY A 234 -0.53 -0.25 -28.43
CA GLY A 234 0.08 -1.34 -29.21
C GLY A 234 1.62 -1.28 -29.19
N TRP A 235 2.18 -0.08 -29.09
CA TRP A 235 3.65 0.15 -28.97
C TRP A 235 4.23 -0.29 -27.61
N ASP A 236 3.38 -0.58 -26.62
CA ASP A 236 3.81 -1.09 -25.31
C ASP A 236 4.03 -2.61 -25.32
N THR A 237 3.69 -3.30 -26.41
CA THR A 237 4.12 -4.68 -26.64
C THR A 237 5.64 -4.78 -26.56
N GLY A 238 6.16 -5.77 -25.80
CA GLY A 238 7.59 -5.98 -25.67
C GLY A 238 7.95 -6.93 -24.54
N ASP A 239 9.25 -7.11 -24.34
CA ASP A 239 9.85 -7.95 -23.34
C ASP A 239 10.22 -7.10 -22.12
N TYR A 240 9.64 -7.41 -20.96
CA TYR A 240 9.78 -6.65 -19.73
C TYR A 240 10.55 -7.43 -18.69
N HIS A 241 11.46 -6.75 -18.00
CA HIS A 241 12.06 -7.23 -16.76
C HIS A 241 12.28 -6.06 -15.81
N CYS A 242 12.47 -6.35 -14.54
CA CYS A 242 12.82 -5.34 -13.54
C CYS A 242 14.15 -5.65 -12.87
N GLU A 243 14.74 -4.63 -12.28
CA GLU A 243 16.00 -4.68 -11.55
C GLU A 243 15.79 -4.09 -10.15
N ALA A 244 16.24 -4.81 -9.12
CA ALA A 244 16.21 -4.36 -7.73
C ALA A 244 17.59 -3.92 -7.28
N SER A 245 17.71 -2.76 -6.61
CA SER A 245 18.96 -2.21 -6.09
C SER A 245 18.72 -1.45 -4.78
N ASN A 246 19.60 -1.68 -3.80
CA ASN A 246 19.60 -0.96 -2.52
C ASN A 246 20.97 -0.39 -2.13
N ASN A 247 21.88 -0.27 -3.08
CA ASN A 247 23.29 0.14 -2.88
C ASN A 247 24.11 -0.81 -1.99
N VAL A 248 23.59 -1.99 -1.69
CA VAL A 248 24.30 -3.07 -1.00
C VAL A 248 24.50 -4.22 -1.97
N GLY A 249 25.74 -4.48 -2.36
CA GLY A 249 26.05 -5.49 -3.37
C GLY A 249 25.64 -5.08 -4.80
N SER A 250 25.48 -6.09 -5.65
CA SER A 250 25.13 -5.87 -7.06
C SER A 250 23.63 -5.85 -7.27
N PRO A 251 23.10 -4.98 -8.14
CA PRO A 251 21.70 -5.03 -8.55
C PRO A 251 21.32 -6.40 -9.11
N GLN A 252 20.09 -6.84 -8.86
CA GLN A 252 19.58 -8.12 -9.30
C GLN A 252 18.43 -7.93 -10.28
N LYS A 253 18.41 -8.75 -11.34
CA LYS A 253 17.39 -8.70 -12.41
C LYS A 253 16.42 -9.86 -12.28
N SER A 254 15.16 -9.58 -12.61
CA SER A 254 14.13 -10.62 -12.76
C SER A 254 14.32 -11.42 -14.05
N ASP A 255 13.51 -12.46 -14.20
CA ASP A 255 13.28 -13.07 -15.50
C ASP A 255 12.58 -12.09 -16.44
N VAL A 256 12.70 -12.34 -17.75
CA VAL A 256 12.08 -11.55 -18.80
C VAL A 256 10.71 -12.14 -19.13
N PHE A 257 9.69 -11.29 -19.22
CA PHE A 257 8.33 -11.66 -19.57
C PHE A 257 7.82 -10.82 -20.73
N ARG A 258 7.19 -11.46 -21.69
CA ARG A 258 6.59 -10.79 -22.84
C ARG A 258 5.16 -10.36 -22.53
N MET A 259 4.84 -9.11 -22.84
CA MET A 259 3.49 -8.56 -22.83
C MET A 259 3.07 -8.22 -24.27
N GLU A 260 1.92 -8.72 -24.72
CA GLU A 260 1.34 -8.37 -26.00
C GLU A 260 0.10 -7.50 -25.82
N ALA A 261 0.15 -6.27 -26.31
CA ALA A 261 -0.98 -5.37 -26.34
C ALA A 261 -1.70 -5.49 -27.68
N SER A 262 -2.96 -5.92 -27.68
CA SER A 262 -3.76 -6.13 -28.88
C SER A 262 -5.11 -5.40 -28.81
N GLU A 263 -5.62 -5.00 -29.94
CA GLU A 263 -6.95 -4.44 -30.06
C GLU A 263 -8.01 -5.53 -29.96
N VAL A 264 -9.16 -5.20 -29.36
CA VAL A 264 -10.34 -6.07 -29.41
C VAL A 264 -10.81 -6.15 -30.84
N ASN A 265 -10.88 -7.35 -31.39
CA ASN A 265 -11.43 -7.57 -32.75
C ASN A 265 -12.95 -7.38 -32.74
N VAL A 266 -13.39 -6.13 -32.65
CA VAL A 266 -14.81 -5.74 -32.62
C VAL A 266 -15.51 -6.21 -33.91
N GLY A 267 -14.81 -6.17 -35.05
CA GLY A 267 -15.35 -6.63 -36.32
C GLY A 267 -15.73 -8.12 -36.33
N GLY A 268 -14.88 -8.96 -35.74
CA GLY A 268 -15.17 -10.40 -35.61
C GLY A 268 -16.35 -10.67 -34.66
N ILE A 269 -16.43 -9.94 -33.57
CA ILE A 269 -17.55 -10.08 -32.61
C ILE A 269 -18.86 -9.64 -33.26
N VAL A 270 -18.89 -8.49 -33.94
CA VAL A 270 -20.09 -8.01 -34.66
C VAL A 270 -20.51 -8.99 -35.74
N ALA A 271 -19.58 -9.51 -36.54
CA ALA A 271 -19.88 -10.51 -37.56
C ALA A 271 -20.47 -11.78 -36.95
N ALA A 272 -19.93 -12.30 -35.85
CA ALA A 272 -20.45 -13.45 -35.14
C ALA A 272 -21.87 -13.23 -34.60
N VAL A 273 -22.14 -12.06 -34.01
CA VAL A 273 -23.47 -11.69 -33.52
C VAL A 273 -24.47 -11.57 -34.65
N VAL A 274 -24.10 -10.94 -35.78
CA VAL A 274 -24.97 -10.82 -36.97
C VAL A 274 -25.29 -12.20 -37.54
N LEU A 275 -24.29 -13.08 -37.67
CA LEU A 275 -24.50 -14.46 -38.11
C LEU A 275 -25.46 -15.21 -37.19
N LEU A 276 -25.26 -15.10 -35.88
CA LEU A 276 -26.15 -15.72 -34.87
C LEU A 276 -27.61 -15.23 -35.04
N LEU A 277 -27.80 -13.92 -35.20
CA LEU A 277 -29.12 -13.34 -35.37
C LEU A 277 -29.77 -13.81 -36.67
N LEU A 278 -29.00 -13.92 -37.77
CA LEU A 278 -29.49 -14.45 -39.04
C LEU A 278 -29.94 -15.93 -38.93
N VAL A 279 -29.15 -16.74 -38.24
CA VAL A 279 -29.51 -18.13 -37.98
C VAL A 279 -30.78 -18.24 -37.15
N LEU A 280 -30.92 -17.45 -36.12
CA LEU A 280 -32.13 -17.40 -35.29
C LEU A 280 -33.35 -16.91 -36.09
N ALA A 281 -33.18 -15.91 -36.92
CA ALA A 281 -34.26 -15.41 -37.81
C ALA A 281 -34.71 -16.48 -38.82
N LEU A 282 -33.76 -17.20 -39.42
CA LEU A 282 -34.07 -18.30 -40.33
C LEU A 282 -34.77 -19.47 -39.63
N ALA A 283 -34.33 -19.81 -38.42
CA ALA A 283 -34.98 -20.83 -37.61
C ALA A 283 -36.42 -20.42 -37.22
N ALA A 284 -36.61 -19.19 -36.78
CA ALA A 284 -37.94 -18.65 -36.46
C ALA A 284 -38.84 -18.60 -37.67
N PHE A 285 -38.31 -18.20 -38.85
CA PHE A 285 -39.02 -18.22 -40.09
C PHE A 285 -39.41 -19.66 -40.51
N GLY A 286 -38.48 -20.59 -40.35
CA GLY A 286 -38.73 -22.02 -40.63
C GLY A 286 -39.85 -22.61 -39.77
N VAL A 287 -39.82 -22.31 -38.45
CA VAL A 287 -40.88 -22.73 -37.52
C VAL A 287 -42.22 -22.08 -37.87
N TRP A 288 -42.23 -20.78 -38.16
CA TRP A 288 -43.44 -20.04 -38.58
C TRP A 288 -44.01 -20.60 -39.89
N PHE A 289 -43.12 -20.87 -40.89
CA PHE A 289 -43.52 -21.43 -42.18
C PHE A 289 -44.09 -22.85 -42.02
N ALA A 290 -43.45 -23.72 -41.21
CA ALA A 290 -43.91 -25.04 -40.88
C ALA A 290 -45.28 -25.01 -40.15
N TYR A 291 -45.44 -24.07 -39.21
CA TYR A 291 -46.72 -23.82 -38.53
C TYR A 291 -47.82 -23.38 -39.53
N ARG A 292 -47.49 -22.45 -40.45
CA ARG A 292 -48.44 -21.96 -41.45
C ARG A 292 -48.82 -23.02 -42.49
N ARG A 293 -47.92 -23.97 -42.77
CA ARG A 293 -48.18 -25.13 -43.65
C ARG A 293 -48.83 -26.31 -42.97
N GLY A 294 -49.09 -26.24 -41.68
CA GLY A 294 -49.83 -27.28 -40.95
C GLY A 294 -49.01 -28.53 -40.61
N TYR A 295 -47.66 -28.49 -40.76
CA TYR A 295 -46.83 -29.64 -40.40
C TYR A 295 -46.96 -30.03 -38.93
N PHE A 296 -47.31 -29.12 -38.03
CA PHE A 296 -47.53 -29.42 -36.63
C PHE A 296 -48.91 -29.99 -36.31
N SER A 297 -49.85 -29.98 -37.26
CA SER A 297 -51.18 -30.60 -37.08
C SER A 297 -51.13 -32.13 -37.05
N ILE A 298 -50.01 -32.74 -37.43
CA ILE A 298 -49.83 -34.20 -37.49
C ILE A 298 -49.37 -34.75 -36.13
N MET A 299 -48.97 -33.90 -35.19
CA MET A 299 -48.51 -34.31 -33.86
C MET A 299 -49.59 -34.17 -32.75
N SER A 300 -50.83 -33.90 -33.08
CA SER A 300 -51.90 -34.01 -32.12
C SER A 300 -52.22 -35.50 -31.91
N PRO A 301 -52.10 -36.05 -30.72
CA PRO A 301 -52.50 -37.45 -30.48
C PRO A 301 -54.00 -37.58 -30.77
N PRO A 302 -54.45 -38.66 -31.42
CA PRO A 302 -55.88 -38.86 -31.71
C PRO A 302 -56.66 -38.89 -30.39
N ALA A 303 -57.64 -38.01 -30.28
CA ALA A 303 -58.64 -38.03 -29.21
C ALA A 303 -59.48 -39.31 -29.32
N GLY A 304 -58.90 -40.42 -28.85
CA GLY A 304 -59.57 -41.68 -28.68
C GLY A 304 -59.82 -41.94 -27.23
N GLY A 305 -61.03 -41.62 -26.78
CA GLY A 305 -61.49 -41.90 -25.42
C GLY A 305 -61.41 -43.39 -25.13
N LYS A 306 -60.52 -43.72 -24.17
CA LYS A 306 -60.72 -44.94 -23.37
C LYS A 306 -60.84 -44.49 -21.92
N LYS A 307 -62.08 -44.58 -21.39
CA LYS A 307 -62.38 -44.57 -19.98
C LYS A 307 -61.55 -45.65 -19.32
N VAL A 308 -60.53 -45.29 -18.60
CA VAL A 308 -59.87 -46.22 -17.69
C VAL A 308 -60.59 -46.09 -16.33
N ILE A 309 -61.28 -47.13 -15.96
CA ILE A 309 -61.91 -47.30 -14.63
C ILE A 309 -60.76 -47.59 -13.68
N TYR A 310 -60.51 -46.67 -12.78
CA TYR A 310 -59.59 -46.90 -11.67
C TYR A 310 -60.28 -47.76 -10.61
N SER A 311 -59.90 -49.02 -10.50
CA SER A 311 -60.13 -49.83 -9.30
C SER A 311 -59.05 -49.53 -8.29
N GLN A 312 -59.46 -49.11 -7.12
CA GLN A 312 -58.66 -48.78 -5.97
C GLN A 312 -58.10 -50.07 -5.36
N PRO A 313 -56.80 -50.20 -5.14
CA PRO A 313 -56.26 -51.21 -4.25
C PRO A 313 -56.03 -50.60 -2.87
N SER A 314 -56.48 -51.36 -1.90
CA SER A 314 -56.39 -51.20 -0.48
C SER A 314 -54.96 -51.03 0.04
N ARG A 315 -54.90 -50.32 1.18
CA ARG A 315 -53.77 -50.15 2.10
C ARG A 315 -52.97 -51.44 2.32
N ARG A 316 -51.62 -51.30 2.30
CA ARG A 316 -50.75 -51.93 3.34
C ARG A 316 -49.36 -51.32 3.34
N SER A 317 -49.00 -50.77 4.49
CA SER A 317 -47.82 -50.92 5.34
C SER A 317 -46.44 -50.67 4.80
N GLU A 318 -45.82 -49.69 5.44
CA GLU A 318 -44.49 -49.64 6.02
C GLU A 318 -43.31 -50.26 5.25
N GLY A 319 -42.27 -49.43 5.06
CA GLY A 319 -40.93 -49.88 4.77
C GLY A 319 -40.01 -48.82 4.23
N GLU A 320 -39.31 -48.20 5.13
CA GLU A 320 -37.87 -47.86 5.06
C GLU A 320 -37.35 -46.90 3.99
N PHE A 321 -37.06 -45.68 4.44
CA PHE A 321 -36.20 -44.70 3.79
C PHE A 321 -34.75 -45.15 3.79
N LYS A 322 -34.14 -45.32 2.61
CA LYS A 322 -32.69 -45.29 2.43
C LYS A 322 -32.29 -44.00 1.75
N GLN A 323 -31.66 -43.16 2.55
CA GLN A 323 -31.00 -41.93 2.14
C GLN A 323 -29.66 -42.30 1.50
N THR A 324 -29.47 -42.00 0.24
CA THR A 324 -28.14 -42.09 -0.42
C THR A 324 -27.69 -40.67 -0.74
N SER A 325 -26.76 -40.19 0.06
CA SER A 325 -26.00 -38.96 -0.20
C SER A 325 -24.91 -39.26 -1.23
N SER A 326 -24.94 -38.59 -2.33
CA SER A 326 -23.81 -38.54 -3.27
C SER A 326 -23.08 -37.24 -3.06
N PHE A 327 -21.89 -37.34 -2.47
CA PHE A 327 -20.89 -36.27 -2.51
C PHE A 327 -20.22 -36.31 -3.91
N LEU A 328 -20.23 -35.18 -4.60
CA LEU A 328 -19.31 -34.92 -5.71
C LEU A 328 -18.22 -33.98 -5.22
N VAL A 329 -17.00 -34.45 -5.43
CA VAL A 329 -15.74 -33.74 -5.21
C VAL A 329 -15.57 -32.67 -6.28
#